data_39048950dd92f563537f4523c1c60f30
#
_entry.id   39048950dd92f563537f4523c1c60f30
#
_cell.length_a   1.000
_cell.length_b   1.000
_cell.length_c   1.000
_cell.angle_alpha   90.00
_cell.angle_beta   90.00
_cell.angle_gamma   90.00
#
_symmetry.space_group_name_H-M   'P 1'
#
loop_
_entity.id
_entity.type
_entity.pdbx_description
1 polymer ?
#
loop_
_entity_poly.entity_id
_entity_poly.type
_entity_poly.pdbx_seq_one_letter_code
_entity_poly.pdbx_strand_id
1 'polypeptide(L)'
;YTLVGAVIVLGVIAVAVQVALSEMVIAIIVGVLCILTLVMAIYMLICHETFAFGKGNMMAGVHEHLIKHLDWDGEGKLLDIGCGAAALTVHCAKAFPKAQITAMDYWGVEWNYAKIEGVADHIAFQKGDAAKLDFPDETFDAVVSNFVFHEVRTAKDKRDVVKEALRVLKKGGVFSFQDMFSQKALYGDMEEFVRILKEEGISEVHY
;
A
#
# COMPACT_ATOMS: atom_id res chain seq x y z
N TYR A 1 -35.83 -46.34 51.81
CA TYR A 1 -36.44 -45.58 50.67
C TYR A 1 -36.05 -44.11 50.65
N THR A 2 -35.84 -43.48 51.81
CA THR A 2 -35.48 -42.05 51.90
C THR A 2 -34.08 -41.71 51.36
N LEU A 3 -33.09 -42.57 51.51
CA LEU A 3 -31.72 -42.35 51.05
C LEU A 3 -31.59 -42.40 49.51
N VAL A 4 -32.27 -43.34 48.86
CA VAL A 4 -32.31 -43.52 47.43
C VAL A 4 -32.98 -42.30 46.76
N GLY A 5 -34.08 -41.80 47.33
CA GLY A 5 -34.77 -40.60 46.85
C GLY A 5 -33.88 -39.35 46.92
N ALA A 6 -33.12 -39.19 48.03
CA ALA A 6 -32.19 -38.07 48.18
C ALA A 6 -31.06 -38.09 47.14
N VAL A 7 -30.50 -39.27 46.85
CA VAL A 7 -29.44 -39.41 45.81
C VAL A 7 -29.95 -39.05 44.39
N ILE A 8 -31.18 -39.51 44.10
CA ILE A 8 -31.78 -39.15 42.77
C ILE A 8 -32.01 -37.64 42.64
N VAL A 9 -32.55 -36.99 43.67
CA VAL A 9 -32.78 -35.55 43.69
C VAL A 9 -31.47 -34.78 43.56
N LEU A 10 -30.42 -35.15 44.29
CA LEU A 10 -29.11 -34.53 44.18
C LEU A 10 -28.49 -34.70 42.78
N GLY A 11 -28.65 -35.87 42.19
CA GLY A 11 -28.20 -36.15 40.82
C GLY A 11 -28.91 -35.27 39.77
N VAL A 12 -30.21 -35.10 39.88
CA VAL A 12 -30.98 -34.23 38.99
C VAL A 12 -30.54 -32.76 39.15
N ILE A 13 -30.35 -32.30 40.39
CA ILE A 13 -29.86 -30.94 40.66
C ILE A 13 -28.46 -30.77 40.08
N ALA A 14 -27.56 -31.72 40.26
CA ALA A 14 -26.19 -31.63 39.72
C ALA A 14 -26.20 -31.54 38.19
N VAL A 15 -27.02 -32.34 37.51
CA VAL A 15 -27.17 -32.27 36.03
C VAL A 15 -27.76 -30.93 35.59
N ALA A 16 -28.81 -30.45 36.29
CA ALA A 16 -29.40 -29.15 35.93
C ALA A 16 -28.43 -27.98 36.12
N VAL A 17 -27.63 -28.01 37.21
CA VAL A 17 -26.57 -27.01 37.44
C VAL A 17 -25.49 -27.07 36.32
N GLN A 18 -25.08 -28.27 35.94
CA GLN A 18 -24.06 -28.47 34.93
C GLN A 18 -24.54 -27.98 33.53
N VAL A 19 -25.81 -28.24 33.18
CA VAL A 19 -26.41 -27.73 31.94
C VAL A 19 -26.49 -26.21 31.97
N ALA A 20 -26.96 -25.61 33.07
CA ALA A 20 -27.05 -24.15 33.20
C ALA A 20 -25.67 -23.47 33.11
N LEU A 21 -24.63 -24.07 33.72
CA LEU A 21 -23.25 -23.54 33.61
C LEU A 21 -22.70 -23.65 32.19
N SER A 22 -22.99 -24.76 31.49
CA SER A 22 -22.54 -24.90 30.09
C SER A 22 -23.21 -23.87 29.17
N GLU A 23 -24.49 -23.61 29.30
CA GLU A 23 -25.22 -22.57 28.54
C GLU A 23 -24.66 -21.18 28.85
N MET A 24 -24.35 -20.88 30.10
CA MET A 24 -23.72 -19.61 30.47
C MET A 24 -22.34 -19.43 29.88
N VAL A 25 -21.49 -20.47 29.89
CA VAL A 25 -20.15 -20.44 29.28
C VAL A 25 -20.25 -20.23 27.78
N ILE A 26 -21.15 -20.94 27.10
CA ILE A 26 -21.38 -20.75 25.66
C ILE A 26 -21.85 -19.32 25.36
N ALA A 27 -22.79 -18.78 26.14
CA ALA A 27 -23.26 -17.42 25.97
C ALA A 27 -22.14 -16.38 26.13
N ILE A 28 -21.24 -16.57 27.11
CA ILE A 28 -20.07 -15.71 27.32
C ILE A 28 -19.13 -15.79 26.09
N ILE A 29 -18.80 -16.99 25.61
CA ILE A 29 -17.93 -17.18 24.45
C ILE A 29 -18.51 -16.51 23.23
N VAL A 30 -19.80 -16.74 22.95
CA VAL A 30 -20.49 -16.10 21.82
C VAL A 30 -20.48 -14.57 21.97
N GLY A 31 -20.76 -14.06 23.16
CA GLY A 31 -20.72 -12.63 23.46
C GLY A 31 -19.32 -12.01 23.19
N VAL A 32 -18.26 -12.67 23.64
CA VAL A 32 -16.88 -12.23 23.38
C VAL A 32 -16.58 -12.24 21.87
N LEU A 33 -16.96 -13.31 21.17
CA LEU A 33 -16.77 -13.39 19.72
C LEU A 33 -17.54 -12.28 18.97
N CYS A 34 -18.76 -11.99 19.38
CA CYS A 34 -19.54 -10.89 18.81
C CYS A 34 -18.88 -9.53 19.04
N ILE A 35 -18.33 -9.29 20.22
CA ILE A 35 -17.60 -8.05 20.52
C ILE A 35 -16.35 -7.96 19.66
N LEU A 36 -15.56 -9.02 19.54
CA LEU A 36 -14.35 -9.04 18.73
C LEU A 36 -14.66 -8.80 17.23
N THR A 37 -15.71 -9.42 16.71
CA THR A 37 -16.14 -9.18 15.32
C THR A 37 -16.64 -7.75 15.11
N LEU A 38 -17.34 -7.16 16.05
CA LEU A 38 -17.77 -5.77 15.99
C LEU A 38 -16.58 -4.81 15.98
N VAL A 39 -15.61 -5.02 16.88
CA VAL A 39 -14.37 -4.22 16.93
C VAL A 39 -13.62 -4.32 15.61
N MET A 40 -13.49 -5.54 15.06
CA MET A 40 -12.85 -5.74 13.76
C MET A 40 -13.61 -5.04 12.64
N ALA A 41 -14.94 -5.10 12.62
CA ALA A 41 -15.76 -4.42 11.62
C ALA A 41 -15.59 -2.89 11.68
N ILE A 42 -15.58 -2.32 12.89
CA ILE A 42 -15.32 -0.88 13.09
C ILE A 42 -13.91 -0.52 12.60
N TYR A 43 -12.91 -1.33 12.96
CA TYR A 43 -11.54 -1.13 12.50
C TYR A 43 -11.44 -1.15 10.97
N MET A 44 -12.07 -2.12 10.31
CA MET A 44 -12.11 -2.22 8.84
C MET A 44 -12.82 -1.01 8.18
N LEU A 45 -13.88 -0.50 8.80
CA LEU A 45 -14.55 0.72 8.32
C LEU A 45 -13.63 1.95 8.43
N ILE A 46 -12.91 2.10 9.54
CA ILE A 46 -11.93 3.17 9.71
C ILE A 46 -10.82 3.05 8.66
N CYS A 47 -10.27 1.85 8.45
CA CYS A 47 -9.27 1.61 7.41
C CYS A 47 -9.82 1.95 6.02
N HIS A 48 -11.04 1.49 5.70
CA HIS A 48 -11.68 1.80 4.42
C HIS A 48 -11.78 3.31 4.18
N GLU A 49 -12.25 4.08 5.15
CA GLU A 49 -12.36 5.55 5.00
C GLU A 49 -10.98 6.23 4.95
N THR A 50 -9.98 5.70 5.67
CA THR A 50 -8.63 6.27 5.70
C THR A 50 -7.89 6.04 4.38
N PHE A 51 -8.09 4.89 3.74
CA PHE A 51 -7.37 4.49 2.52
C PHE A 51 -8.24 4.55 1.26
N ALA A 52 -9.50 4.98 1.35
CA ALA A 52 -10.39 5.09 0.19
C ALA A 52 -9.88 6.11 -0.84
N PHE A 53 -9.94 5.76 -2.12
CA PHE A 53 -9.52 6.64 -3.20
C PHE A 53 -10.46 7.84 -3.36
N GLY A 54 -9.89 9.01 -3.69
CA GLY A 54 -10.66 10.19 -4.12
C GLY A 54 -11.39 10.97 -3.02
N LYS A 55 -11.21 10.68 -1.74
CA LYS A 55 -11.96 11.32 -0.63
C LYS A 55 -11.19 12.38 0.18
N GLY A 56 -10.04 12.86 -0.31
CA GLY A 56 -9.24 13.85 0.46
C GLY A 56 -8.74 13.33 1.81
N ASN A 57 -8.50 12.04 1.91
CA ASN A 57 -8.03 11.34 3.11
C ASN A 57 -6.49 11.27 3.17
N MET A 58 -5.95 10.47 4.09
CA MET A 58 -4.51 10.32 4.30
C MET A 58 -3.76 9.95 3.01
N MET A 59 -4.28 9.02 2.20
CA MET A 59 -3.61 8.61 0.95
C MET A 59 -3.62 9.71 -0.10
N ALA A 60 -4.71 10.45 -0.22
CA ALA A 60 -4.76 11.63 -1.10
C ALA A 60 -3.71 12.67 -0.68
N GLY A 61 -3.56 12.92 0.62
CA GLY A 61 -2.52 13.81 1.14
C GLY A 61 -1.09 13.34 0.83
N VAL A 62 -0.83 12.03 0.88
CA VAL A 62 0.46 11.45 0.46
C VAL A 62 0.70 11.66 -1.04
N HIS A 63 -0.31 11.41 -1.88
CA HIS A 63 -0.18 11.61 -3.32
C HIS A 63 0.04 13.09 -3.68
N GLU A 64 -0.69 14.00 -3.04
CA GLU A 64 -0.49 15.44 -3.20
C GLU A 64 0.91 15.87 -2.78
N HIS A 65 1.43 15.30 -1.68
CA HIS A 65 2.79 15.57 -1.22
C HIS A 65 3.84 15.11 -2.23
N LEU A 66 3.70 13.89 -2.78
CA LEU A 66 4.58 13.37 -3.83
C LEU A 66 4.58 14.27 -5.07
N ILE A 67 3.41 14.68 -5.53
CA ILE A 67 3.24 15.54 -6.72
C ILE A 67 3.82 16.94 -6.47
N LYS A 68 3.56 17.51 -5.29
CA LYS A 68 4.08 18.84 -4.91
C LYS A 68 5.60 18.91 -4.90
N HIS A 69 6.27 17.82 -4.55
CA HIS A 69 7.73 17.72 -4.49
C HIS A 69 8.37 17.18 -5.78
N LEU A 70 7.58 16.99 -6.82
CA LEU A 70 8.05 16.56 -8.13
C LEU A 70 8.44 17.78 -8.98
N ASP A 71 8.88 18.84 -8.55
CA ASP A 71 9.31 20.07 -9.25
C ASP A 71 9.45 19.93 -10.79
N TRP A 72 8.32 19.67 -11.45
CA TRP A 72 8.21 19.31 -12.86
C TRP A 72 7.11 20.13 -13.54
N ASP A 73 7.38 20.58 -14.78
CA ASP A 73 6.43 21.38 -15.56
C ASP A 73 5.25 20.57 -16.13
N GLY A 74 5.30 19.23 -16.03
CA GLY A 74 4.27 18.32 -16.51
C GLY A 74 4.32 18.06 -18.01
N GLU A 75 5.38 18.43 -18.71
CA GLU A 75 5.56 18.14 -20.14
C GLU A 75 6.55 16.98 -20.33
N GLY A 76 6.19 15.99 -21.15
CA GLY A 76 7.03 14.81 -21.42
C GLY A 76 6.45 13.52 -20.87
N LYS A 77 7.32 12.57 -20.46
CA LYS A 77 6.96 11.22 -20.06
C LYS A 77 7.10 11.04 -18.55
N LEU A 78 6.05 10.55 -17.91
CA LEU A 78 6.06 10.18 -16.50
C LEU A 78 5.88 8.67 -16.35
N LEU A 79 6.67 8.05 -15.47
CA LEU A 79 6.51 6.65 -15.06
C LEU A 79 6.01 6.59 -13.61
N ASP A 80 4.93 5.87 -13.39
CA ASP A 80 4.45 5.45 -12.05
C ASP A 80 4.79 3.98 -11.84
N ILE A 81 5.73 3.70 -10.92
CA ILE A 81 6.22 2.35 -10.61
C ILE A 81 5.40 1.76 -9.48
N GLY A 82 4.75 0.61 -9.75
CA GLY A 82 3.89 -0.08 -8.82
C GLY A 82 2.56 0.63 -8.62
N CYS A 83 1.91 0.98 -9.73
CA CYS A 83 0.70 1.80 -9.74
C CYS A 83 -0.49 1.18 -8.98
N GLY A 84 -0.48 -0.13 -8.72
CA GLY A 84 -1.59 -0.84 -8.06
C GLY A 84 -2.93 -0.55 -8.73
N ALA A 85 -3.88 0.00 -7.97
CA ALA A 85 -5.18 0.44 -8.49
C ALA A 85 -5.15 1.79 -9.22
N ALA A 86 -3.97 2.31 -9.53
CA ALA A 86 -3.71 3.56 -10.25
C ALA A 86 -4.13 4.86 -9.52
N ALA A 87 -4.13 4.85 -8.17
CA ALA A 87 -4.53 6.04 -7.42
C ALA A 87 -3.55 7.22 -7.60
N LEU A 88 -2.24 6.99 -7.42
CA LEU A 88 -1.22 8.01 -7.68
C LEU A 88 -1.20 8.40 -9.15
N THR A 89 -1.28 7.42 -10.06
CA THR A 89 -1.34 7.64 -11.51
C THR A 89 -2.45 8.62 -11.90
N VAL A 90 -3.66 8.44 -11.36
CA VAL A 90 -4.81 9.33 -11.61
C VAL A 90 -4.56 10.74 -11.08
N HIS A 91 -3.97 10.87 -9.89
CA HIS A 91 -3.60 12.17 -9.35
C HIS A 91 -2.55 12.86 -10.23
N CYS A 92 -1.54 12.13 -10.72
CA CYS A 92 -0.56 12.64 -11.68
C CYS A 92 -1.21 13.07 -13.00
N ALA A 93 -2.13 12.26 -13.56
CA ALA A 93 -2.83 12.60 -14.80
C ALA A 93 -3.66 13.88 -14.69
N LYS A 94 -4.28 14.11 -13.53
CA LYS A 94 -5.03 15.34 -13.25
C LYS A 94 -4.11 16.55 -13.03
N ALA A 95 -2.99 16.35 -12.34
CA ALA A 95 -2.03 17.43 -12.08
C ALA A 95 -1.24 17.83 -13.33
N PHE A 96 -0.94 16.87 -14.19
CA PHE A 96 -0.10 17.03 -15.38
C PHE A 96 -0.84 16.58 -16.66
N PRO A 97 -1.84 17.34 -17.13
CA PRO A 97 -2.71 16.90 -18.23
C PRO A 97 -2.00 16.81 -19.59
N LYS A 98 -0.77 17.33 -19.72
CA LYS A 98 0.05 17.22 -20.93
C LYS A 98 1.03 16.05 -20.88
N ALA A 99 1.20 15.40 -19.75
CA ALA A 99 2.12 14.30 -19.54
C ALA A 99 1.67 13.04 -20.30
N GLN A 100 2.63 12.33 -20.88
CA GLN A 100 2.44 10.96 -21.34
C GLN A 100 2.76 10.02 -20.18
N ILE A 101 1.75 9.46 -19.55
CA ILE A 101 1.93 8.67 -18.34
C ILE A 101 2.00 7.18 -18.68
N THR A 102 3.02 6.51 -18.18
CA THR A 102 3.11 5.05 -18.13
C THR A 102 2.92 4.59 -16.69
N ALA A 103 1.93 3.73 -16.45
CA ALA A 103 1.67 3.13 -15.16
C ALA A 103 2.03 1.65 -15.21
N MET A 104 2.92 1.20 -14.34
CA MET A 104 3.43 -0.16 -14.34
C MET A 104 3.16 -0.86 -13.02
N ASP A 105 2.72 -2.13 -13.09
CA ASP A 105 2.57 -2.98 -11.91
C ASP A 105 2.94 -4.44 -12.21
N TYR A 106 3.40 -5.16 -11.17
CA TYR A 106 3.82 -6.56 -11.28
C TYR A 106 2.64 -7.50 -11.53
N TRP A 107 1.49 -7.23 -10.89
CA TRP A 107 0.33 -8.14 -10.87
C TRP A 107 -0.62 -7.95 -12.05
N GLY A 108 -0.57 -6.81 -12.73
CA GLY A 108 -1.48 -6.49 -13.83
C GLY A 108 -2.92 -6.34 -13.35
N VAL A 109 -3.19 -5.31 -12.58
CA VAL A 109 -4.50 -5.02 -11.97
C VAL A 109 -5.48 -4.49 -13.02
N GLU A 110 -6.79 -4.68 -12.79
CA GLU A 110 -7.84 -3.97 -13.55
C GLU A 110 -7.83 -2.48 -13.16
N TRP A 111 -7.43 -1.61 -14.07
CA TRP A 111 -7.29 -0.16 -13.86
C TRP A 111 -8.61 0.60 -13.99
N ASN A 112 -9.66 0.10 -13.32
CA ASN A 112 -10.99 0.67 -13.41
C ASN A 112 -11.08 2.09 -12.83
N TYR A 113 -10.24 2.42 -11.85
CA TYR A 113 -10.25 3.74 -11.22
C TYR A 113 -9.91 4.86 -12.22
N ALA A 114 -8.92 4.68 -13.08
CA ALA A 114 -8.58 5.64 -14.13
C ALA A 114 -9.73 5.84 -15.13
N LYS A 115 -10.51 4.79 -15.43
CA LYS A 115 -11.70 4.88 -16.28
C LYS A 115 -12.82 5.67 -15.60
N ILE A 116 -13.08 5.40 -14.31
CA ILE A 116 -14.10 6.12 -13.52
C ILE A 116 -13.78 7.62 -13.47
N GLU A 117 -12.50 7.96 -13.29
CA GLU A 117 -12.01 9.34 -13.21
C GLU A 117 -11.82 10.03 -14.57
N GLY A 118 -12.08 9.32 -15.69
CA GLY A 118 -12.05 9.87 -17.04
C GLY A 118 -10.66 10.23 -17.58
N VAL A 119 -9.61 9.61 -17.05
CA VAL A 119 -8.21 9.89 -17.45
C VAL A 119 -7.50 8.69 -18.07
N ALA A 120 -8.19 7.58 -18.27
CA ALA A 120 -7.60 6.32 -18.76
C ALA A 120 -6.95 6.47 -20.15
N ASP A 121 -7.48 7.32 -21.02
CA ASP A 121 -6.99 7.53 -22.39
C ASP A 121 -5.62 8.24 -22.43
N HIS A 122 -5.20 8.84 -21.31
CA HIS A 122 -3.89 9.51 -21.17
C HIS A 122 -2.83 8.63 -20.51
N ILE A 123 -3.17 7.39 -20.14
CA ILE A 123 -2.33 6.50 -19.37
C ILE A 123 -2.10 5.20 -20.13
N ALA A 124 -0.83 4.88 -20.38
CA ALA A 124 -0.43 3.56 -20.86
C ALA A 124 -0.18 2.64 -19.67
N PHE A 125 -0.98 1.59 -19.55
CA PHE A 125 -0.81 0.60 -18.48
C PHE A 125 -0.03 -0.61 -18.98
N GLN A 126 0.94 -1.05 -18.20
CA GLN A 126 1.70 -2.26 -18.51
C GLN A 126 2.07 -3.09 -17.30
N LYS A 127 2.28 -4.37 -17.52
CA LYS A 127 2.84 -5.28 -16.51
C LYS A 127 4.36 -5.21 -16.56
N GLY A 128 5.02 -5.19 -15.39
CA GLY A 128 6.47 -5.16 -15.30
C GLY A 128 6.99 -5.46 -13.90
N ASP A 129 8.29 -5.70 -13.79
CA ASP A 129 8.99 -5.92 -12.54
C ASP A 129 9.86 -4.68 -12.22
N ALA A 130 9.64 -4.06 -11.07
CA ALA A 130 10.38 -2.89 -10.63
C ALA A 130 11.87 -3.18 -10.35
N ALA A 131 12.26 -4.44 -10.13
CA ALA A 131 13.67 -4.83 -10.01
C ALA A 131 14.40 -4.84 -11.36
N LYS A 132 13.66 -4.87 -12.47
CA LYS A 132 14.21 -4.85 -13.83
C LYS A 132 13.17 -4.26 -14.77
N LEU A 133 13.26 -2.97 -14.97
CA LEU A 133 12.35 -2.21 -15.82
C LEU A 133 12.65 -2.45 -17.30
N ASP A 134 11.64 -2.84 -18.06
CA ASP A 134 11.76 -3.07 -19.51
C ASP A 134 11.66 -1.74 -20.29
N PHE A 135 12.52 -0.80 -19.88
CA PHE A 135 12.69 0.50 -20.54
C PHE A 135 14.17 0.79 -20.73
N PRO A 136 14.54 1.46 -21.84
CA PRO A 136 15.91 2.00 -22.00
C PRO A 136 16.27 2.99 -20.89
N ASP A 137 17.57 3.20 -20.71
CA ASP A 137 18.07 4.26 -19.85
C ASP A 137 17.54 5.62 -20.32
N GLU A 138 17.37 6.55 -19.40
CA GLU A 138 17.01 7.93 -19.70
C GLU A 138 15.73 8.07 -20.57
N THR A 139 14.68 7.27 -20.25
CA THR A 139 13.42 7.27 -21.02
C THR A 139 12.41 8.28 -20.51
N PHE A 140 12.34 8.52 -19.20
CA PHE A 140 11.30 9.33 -18.56
C PHE A 140 11.82 10.67 -18.05
N ASP A 141 10.99 11.69 -18.16
CA ASP A 141 11.28 13.03 -17.64
C ASP A 141 10.95 13.12 -16.15
N ALA A 142 9.99 12.32 -15.70
CA ALA A 142 9.61 12.21 -14.30
C ALA A 142 9.34 10.73 -13.91
N VAL A 143 9.70 10.35 -12.67
CA VAL A 143 9.42 9.02 -12.12
C VAL A 143 8.82 9.18 -10.72
N VAL A 144 7.71 8.49 -10.46
CA VAL A 144 7.05 8.46 -9.16
C VAL A 144 6.84 7.01 -8.69
N SER A 145 6.79 6.82 -7.37
CA SER A 145 6.43 5.55 -6.76
C SER A 145 5.91 5.76 -5.34
N ASN A 146 4.92 4.99 -4.93
CA ASN A 146 4.32 5.09 -3.61
C ASN A 146 4.14 3.72 -2.97
N PHE A 147 4.91 3.42 -1.91
CA PHE A 147 4.84 2.19 -1.11
C PHE A 147 5.04 0.90 -1.91
N VAL A 148 6.07 0.83 -2.76
CA VAL A 148 6.30 -0.30 -3.69
C VAL A 148 7.64 -0.99 -3.48
N PHE A 149 8.73 -0.24 -3.34
CA PHE A 149 10.07 -0.80 -3.44
C PHE A 149 10.37 -1.86 -2.37
N HIS A 150 9.84 -1.70 -1.17
CA HIS A 150 9.98 -2.68 -0.09
C HIS A 150 9.30 -4.03 -0.39
N GLU A 151 8.26 -4.04 -1.24
CA GLU A 151 7.50 -5.24 -1.61
C GLU A 151 8.12 -6.02 -2.79
N VAL A 152 9.09 -5.47 -3.50
CA VAL A 152 9.71 -6.08 -4.69
C VAL A 152 10.52 -7.31 -4.29
N ARG A 153 9.94 -8.50 -4.41
CA ARG A 153 10.51 -9.78 -3.96
C ARG A 153 11.65 -10.27 -4.83
N THR A 154 11.73 -9.85 -6.07
CA THR A 154 12.73 -10.23 -7.06
C THR A 154 14.09 -9.55 -6.80
N ALA A 155 14.11 -8.43 -6.05
CA ALA A 155 15.32 -7.76 -5.62
C ALA A 155 15.70 -8.16 -4.17
N LYS A 156 16.97 -8.55 -3.98
CA LYS A 156 17.53 -8.85 -2.64
C LYS A 156 17.80 -7.58 -1.86
N ASP A 157 18.40 -6.57 -2.49
CA ASP A 157 18.64 -5.25 -1.92
C ASP A 157 17.60 -4.26 -2.48
N LYS A 158 16.87 -3.58 -1.60
CA LYS A 158 15.83 -2.62 -2.01
C LYS A 158 16.42 -1.34 -2.62
N ARG A 159 17.67 -1.04 -2.31
CA ARG A 159 18.40 0.06 -2.93
C ARG A 159 18.62 -0.15 -4.43
N ASP A 160 18.78 -1.41 -4.88
CA ASP A 160 18.88 -1.71 -6.30
C ASP A 160 17.60 -1.38 -7.06
N VAL A 161 16.42 -1.53 -6.43
CA VAL A 161 15.13 -1.14 -7.03
C VAL A 161 15.05 0.38 -7.22
N VAL A 162 15.52 1.14 -6.22
CA VAL A 162 15.61 2.61 -6.34
C VAL A 162 16.55 3.01 -7.47
N LYS A 163 17.72 2.39 -7.55
CA LYS A 163 18.69 2.64 -8.64
C LYS A 163 18.13 2.30 -10.01
N GLU A 164 17.39 1.20 -10.11
CA GLU A 164 16.71 0.80 -11.35
C GLU A 164 15.65 1.83 -11.77
N ALA A 165 14.89 2.37 -10.82
CA ALA A 165 13.96 3.46 -11.07
C ALA A 165 14.69 4.74 -11.55
N LEU A 166 15.86 5.04 -11.01
CA LEU A 166 16.66 6.19 -11.41
C LEU A 166 17.40 5.97 -12.75
N ARG A 167 17.72 4.73 -13.12
CA ARG A 167 18.32 4.40 -14.43
C ARG A 167 17.44 4.85 -15.60
N VAL A 168 16.14 4.68 -15.49
CA VAL A 168 15.20 5.06 -16.55
C VAL A 168 14.84 6.54 -16.55
N LEU A 169 15.28 7.29 -15.54
CA LEU A 169 15.11 8.74 -15.46
C LEU A 169 16.15 9.44 -16.34
N LYS A 170 15.73 10.41 -17.15
CA LYS A 170 16.62 11.24 -17.97
C LYS A 170 17.53 12.11 -17.10
N LYS A 171 18.67 12.50 -17.66
CA LYS A 171 19.49 13.57 -17.06
C LYS A 171 18.68 14.88 -17.02
N GLY A 172 18.66 15.49 -15.83
CA GLY A 172 17.82 16.66 -15.56
C GLY A 172 16.35 16.35 -15.32
N GLY A 173 15.97 15.06 -15.34
CA GLY A 173 14.64 14.62 -14.93
C GLY A 173 14.46 14.64 -13.42
N VAL A 174 13.23 14.49 -12.95
CA VAL A 174 12.84 14.59 -11.55
C VAL A 174 12.19 13.31 -11.05
N PHE A 175 12.31 13.05 -9.74
CA PHE A 175 11.67 11.89 -9.13
C PHE A 175 11.06 12.25 -7.77
N SER A 176 10.01 11.53 -7.41
CA SER A 176 9.39 11.62 -6.08
C SER A 176 8.94 10.23 -5.63
N PHE A 177 9.58 9.71 -4.58
CA PHE A 177 9.34 8.37 -4.06
C PHE A 177 8.93 8.42 -2.59
N GLN A 178 7.92 7.65 -2.24
CA GLN A 178 7.54 7.42 -0.86
C GLN A 178 7.61 5.93 -0.57
N ASP A 179 8.39 5.57 0.45
CA ASP A 179 8.53 4.19 0.91
C ASP A 179 9.02 4.16 2.38
N MET A 180 9.29 2.99 2.92
CA MET A 180 9.81 2.79 4.27
C MET A 180 11.31 3.10 4.37
N PHE A 181 11.78 4.21 3.80
CA PHE A 181 13.20 4.59 3.73
C PHE A 181 13.87 4.72 5.10
N SER A 182 13.11 5.01 6.16
CA SER A 182 13.63 5.03 7.53
C SER A 182 13.98 3.65 8.10
N GLN A 183 13.56 2.55 7.45
CA GLN A 183 13.85 1.20 7.89
C GLN A 183 15.23 0.73 7.43
N LYS A 184 16.22 0.82 8.32
CA LYS A 184 17.60 0.41 8.05
C LYS A 184 17.76 -1.05 7.59
N ALA A 185 16.84 -1.93 7.97
CA ALA A 185 16.86 -3.33 7.52
C ALA A 185 16.58 -3.47 6.01
N LEU A 186 15.90 -2.51 5.39
CA LEU A 186 15.55 -2.52 3.96
C LEU A 186 16.53 -1.69 3.12
N TYR A 187 16.91 -0.50 3.62
CA TYR A 187 17.65 0.50 2.84
C TYR A 187 19.04 0.84 3.41
N GLY A 188 19.40 0.26 4.56
CA GLY A 188 20.65 0.59 5.22
C GLY A 188 20.60 1.99 5.87
N ASP A 189 21.74 2.65 5.89
CA ASP A 189 21.83 4.04 6.33
C ASP A 189 21.49 4.97 5.17
N MET A 190 20.50 5.85 5.37
CA MET A 190 20.01 6.73 4.30
C MET A 190 20.99 7.83 3.93
N GLU A 191 21.78 8.34 4.89
CA GLU A 191 22.82 9.33 4.57
C GLU A 191 23.90 8.72 3.65
N GLU A 192 24.30 7.49 3.96
CA GLU A 192 25.22 6.73 3.10
C GLU A 192 24.60 6.46 1.72
N PHE A 193 23.34 6.04 1.68
CA PHE A 193 22.67 5.73 0.41
C PHE A 193 22.52 6.98 -0.47
N VAL A 194 22.13 8.11 0.09
CA VAL A 194 22.06 9.40 -0.64
C VAL A 194 23.43 9.81 -1.15
N ARG A 195 24.52 9.60 -0.37
CA ARG A 195 25.88 9.86 -0.82
C ARG A 195 26.25 9.01 -2.04
N ILE A 196 25.90 7.71 -2.01
CA ILE A 196 26.11 6.80 -3.14
C ILE A 196 25.35 7.28 -4.37
N LEU A 197 24.07 7.66 -4.24
CA LEU A 197 23.29 8.17 -5.37
C LEU A 197 23.91 9.44 -5.98
N LYS A 198 24.45 10.33 -5.16
CA LYS A 198 25.15 11.53 -5.65
C LYS A 198 26.46 11.18 -6.37
N GLU A 199 27.22 10.21 -5.89
CA GLU A 199 28.40 9.69 -6.57
C GLU A 199 28.07 9.03 -7.93
N GLU A 200 26.87 8.44 -8.06
CA GLU A 200 26.34 7.85 -9.29
C GLU A 200 25.69 8.91 -10.24
N GLY A 201 25.70 10.18 -9.88
CA GLY A 201 25.29 11.27 -10.75
C GLY A 201 23.93 11.92 -10.46
N ILE A 202 23.27 11.55 -9.38
CA ILE A 202 22.05 12.23 -8.92
C ILE A 202 22.46 13.54 -8.23
N SER A 203 22.12 14.68 -8.86
CA SER A 203 22.59 16.00 -8.42
C SER A 203 22.01 16.44 -7.09
N GLU A 204 20.73 16.14 -6.82
CA GLU A 204 20.03 16.58 -5.64
C GLU A 204 19.06 15.49 -5.12
N VAL A 205 19.09 15.25 -3.82
CA VAL A 205 18.17 14.33 -3.12
C VAL A 205 17.77 14.97 -1.80
N HIS A 206 16.48 15.15 -1.60
CA HIS A 206 15.86 15.55 -0.33
C HIS A 206 15.14 14.34 0.28
N TYR A 207 15.29 14.08 1.59
CA TYR A 207 14.65 12.95 2.29
C TYR A 207 14.32 13.28 3.76
#